data_58ee3d879897cb7292659d85d5915d98
#
_entry.id   58ee3d879897cb7292659d85d5915d98
#
_cell.length_a   1.000
_cell.length_b   1.000
_cell.length_c   1.000
_cell.angle_alpha   90.00
_cell.angle_beta   90.00
_cell.angle_gamma   90.00
#
_symmetry.space_group_name_H-M   'P 1'
#
loop_
_entity.id
_entity.type
_entity.pdbx_description
1 polymer ?
#
loop_
_entity_poly.entity_id
_entity_poly.type
_entity_poly.pdbx_seq_one_letter_code
_entity_poly.pdbx_strand_id
1 'polypeptide(L)'
;MKPILDIRDLCVTYHSGNRNVKAVDGVSLTIDEGDSLGIVGESGSGKSTMAMALLRMLDPRYTDVTGQALYGDEDLLTVNAARLSALRWKEIAVVFQKSMNSLSPVHRIGEQFEDIYRVHEPKADKKFIRAHVEKLFAMVNLAPRVYDLYPHELSGGMRQRTSIAMALMFHP
;
A
#
# COMPACT_ATOMS: atom_id res chain seq x y z
N MET A 1 21.39 0.48 -15.55
CA MET A 1 21.01 0.57 -14.11
C MET A 1 20.13 -0.61 -13.80
N LYS A 2 20.11 -1.08 -12.57
CA LYS A 2 19.20 -2.17 -12.18
C LYS A 2 17.84 -1.56 -11.88
N PRO A 3 16.71 -2.11 -12.39
CA PRO A 3 15.40 -1.58 -12.09
C PRO A 3 15.09 -1.71 -10.59
N ILE A 4 14.31 -0.76 -10.05
CA ILE A 4 13.82 -0.83 -8.66
C ILE A 4 12.78 -1.92 -8.50
N LEU A 5 11.95 -2.11 -9.54
CA LEU A 5 10.95 -3.18 -9.62
C LEU A 5 11.04 -3.88 -10.98
N ASP A 6 11.17 -5.21 -10.95
CA ASP A 6 11.21 -6.04 -12.15
C ASP A 6 10.20 -7.18 -12.00
N ILE A 7 9.11 -7.10 -12.75
CA ILE A 7 8.03 -8.09 -12.76
C ILE A 7 8.21 -8.98 -13.99
N ARG A 8 8.20 -10.30 -13.76
CA ARG A 8 8.42 -11.30 -14.80
C ARG A 8 7.31 -12.34 -14.79
N ASP A 9 6.61 -12.44 -15.89
CA ASP A 9 5.57 -13.44 -16.16
C ASP A 9 4.53 -13.58 -15.01
N LEU A 10 4.13 -12.43 -14.44
CA LEU A 10 3.19 -12.41 -13.33
C LEU A 10 1.82 -12.88 -13.78
N CYS A 11 1.31 -13.92 -13.13
CA CYS A 11 -0.04 -14.41 -13.32
C CYS A 11 -0.79 -14.40 -12.00
N VAL A 12 -2.09 -14.06 -12.05
CA VAL A 12 -3.00 -14.15 -10.90
C VAL A 12 -4.30 -14.81 -11.34
N THR A 13 -4.65 -15.90 -10.68
CA THR A 13 -5.88 -16.65 -10.93
C THR A 13 -6.76 -16.64 -9.68
N TYR A 14 -8.02 -16.22 -9.81
CA TYR A 14 -9.02 -16.36 -8.76
C TYR A 14 -9.78 -17.67 -8.89
N HIS A 15 -9.99 -18.35 -7.77
CA HIS A 15 -10.80 -19.57 -7.65
C HIS A 15 -12.17 -19.24 -7.05
N SER A 16 -13.25 -19.52 -7.76
CA SER A 16 -14.62 -19.35 -7.28
C SER A 16 -15.45 -20.59 -7.63
N GLY A 17 -15.59 -21.49 -6.66
CA GLY A 17 -16.27 -22.77 -6.88
C GLY A 17 -15.60 -23.55 -8.01
N ASN A 18 -16.37 -23.86 -9.08
CA ASN A 18 -15.87 -24.60 -10.24
C ASN A 18 -15.29 -23.70 -11.36
N ARG A 19 -15.08 -22.41 -11.11
CA ARG A 19 -14.56 -21.47 -12.11
C ARG A 19 -13.26 -20.87 -11.67
N ASN A 20 -12.29 -20.84 -12.59
CA ASN A 20 -11.04 -20.14 -12.44
C ASN A 20 -11.05 -18.93 -13.36
N VAL A 21 -10.74 -17.75 -12.81
CA VAL A 21 -10.66 -16.49 -13.56
C VAL A 21 -9.23 -16.01 -13.52
N LYS A 22 -8.56 -16.02 -14.67
CA LYS A 22 -7.22 -15.47 -14.83
C LYS A 22 -7.32 -13.95 -14.94
N ALA A 23 -7.06 -13.26 -13.85
CA ALA A 23 -7.19 -11.81 -13.75
C ALA A 23 -5.94 -11.06 -14.21
N VAL A 24 -4.77 -11.69 -14.09
CA VAL A 24 -3.48 -11.22 -14.64
C VAL A 24 -2.87 -12.42 -15.36
N ASP A 25 -2.39 -12.22 -16.58
CA ASP A 25 -1.90 -13.29 -17.45
C ASP A 25 -0.58 -12.91 -18.11
N GLY A 26 0.54 -13.41 -17.56
CA GLY A 26 1.88 -13.27 -18.13
C GLY A 26 2.39 -11.85 -18.22
N VAL A 27 2.10 -11.00 -17.24
CA VAL A 27 2.53 -9.60 -17.25
C VAL A 27 4.00 -9.48 -16.86
N SER A 28 4.79 -8.83 -17.73
CA SER A 28 6.18 -8.48 -17.47
C SER A 28 6.39 -6.98 -17.68
N LEU A 29 7.04 -6.31 -16.73
CA LEU A 29 7.39 -4.89 -16.82
C LEU A 29 8.51 -4.56 -15.83
N THR A 30 9.22 -3.47 -16.11
CA THR A 30 10.27 -2.93 -15.25
C THR A 30 10.00 -1.48 -14.91
N ILE A 31 10.42 -1.05 -13.71
CA ILE A 31 10.37 0.34 -13.27
C ILE A 31 11.76 0.68 -12.73
N ASP A 32 12.39 1.72 -13.29
CA ASP A 32 13.66 2.23 -12.80
C ASP A 32 13.45 3.23 -11.64
N GLU A 33 14.50 3.46 -10.86
CA GLU A 33 14.44 4.41 -9.75
C GLU A 33 14.12 5.83 -10.26
N GLY A 34 13.12 6.48 -9.66
CA GLY A 34 12.65 7.81 -10.04
C GLY A 34 11.64 7.83 -11.19
N ASP A 35 11.34 6.68 -11.80
CA ASP A 35 10.37 6.61 -12.89
C ASP A 35 8.92 6.62 -12.38
N SER A 36 8.03 6.93 -13.33
CA SER A 36 6.58 6.84 -13.15
C SER A 36 5.97 5.97 -14.25
N LEU A 37 5.27 4.91 -13.86
CA LEU A 37 4.56 4.02 -14.78
C LEU A 37 3.06 4.21 -14.69
N GLY A 38 2.41 4.56 -15.80
CA GLY A 38 0.95 4.60 -15.90
C GLY A 38 0.38 3.28 -16.45
N ILE A 39 -0.55 2.66 -15.69
CA ILE A 39 -1.26 1.45 -16.11
C ILE A 39 -2.71 1.81 -16.40
N VAL A 40 -3.13 1.70 -17.66
CA VAL A 40 -4.47 2.04 -18.13
C VAL A 40 -5.20 0.81 -18.66
N GLY A 41 -6.51 0.83 -18.66
CA GLY A 41 -7.36 -0.25 -19.15
C GLY A 41 -8.77 -0.18 -18.58
N GLU A 42 -9.68 -0.99 -19.10
CA GLU A 42 -11.07 -1.04 -18.68
C GLU A 42 -11.25 -1.52 -17.22
N SER A 43 -12.44 -1.27 -16.66
CA SER A 43 -12.79 -1.83 -15.34
C SER A 43 -12.77 -3.36 -15.41
N GLY A 44 -12.16 -4.01 -14.43
CA GLY A 44 -12.03 -5.47 -14.40
C GLY A 44 -10.81 -6.03 -15.18
N SER A 45 -9.98 -5.21 -15.81
CA SER A 45 -8.80 -5.67 -16.57
C SER A 45 -7.60 -6.11 -15.72
N GLY A 46 -7.75 -6.26 -14.41
CA GLY A 46 -6.69 -6.80 -13.53
C GLY A 46 -5.71 -5.80 -12.92
N LYS A 47 -5.78 -4.48 -13.23
CA LYS A 47 -4.83 -3.46 -12.72
C LYS A 47 -4.67 -3.47 -11.20
N SER A 48 -5.79 -3.41 -10.47
CA SER A 48 -5.77 -3.45 -9.00
C SER A 48 -5.33 -4.81 -8.47
N THR A 49 -5.70 -5.89 -9.16
CA THR A 49 -5.28 -7.26 -8.80
C THR A 49 -3.76 -7.37 -8.87
N MET A 50 -3.14 -6.84 -9.92
CA MET A 50 -1.68 -6.83 -10.07
C MET A 50 -1.02 -6.08 -8.90
N ALA A 51 -1.47 -4.86 -8.59
CA ALA A 51 -0.93 -4.09 -7.47
C ALA A 51 -1.10 -4.81 -6.11
N MET A 52 -2.26 -5.45 -5.88
CA MET A 52 -2.51 -6.21 -4.66
C MET A 52 -1.67 -7.50 -4.59
N ALA A 53 -1.37 -8.13 -5.71
CA ALA A 53 -0.49 -9.30 -5.78
C ALA A 53 0.93 -8.95 -5.35
N LEU A 54 1.49 -7.84 -5.85
CA LEU A 54 2.84 -7.37 -5.49
C LEU A 54 2.99 -7.13 -3.98
N LEU A 55 1.93 -6.63 -3.34
CA LEU A 55 1.90 -6.39 -1.90
C LEU A 55 1.46 -7.62 -1.09
N ARG A 56 1.20 -8.76 -1.74
CA ARG A 56 0.66 -9.99 -1.14
C ARG A 56 -0.58 -9.72 -0.28
N MET A 57 -1.50 -8.91 -0.79
CA MET A 57 -2.76 -8.55 -0.15
C MET A 57 -3.95 -9.37 -0.65
N LEU A 58 -3.72 -10.28 -1.58
CA LEU A 58 -4.72 -11.24 -2.04
C LEU A 58 -4.84 -12.40 -1.06
N ASP A 59 -6.06 -12.93 -0.86
CA ASP A 59 -6.29 -14.07 0.01
C ASP A 59 -5.82 -15.37 -0.69
N PRO A 60 -4.80 -16.06 -0.16
CA PRO A 60 -4.24 -17.26 -0.79
C PRO A 60 -5.21 -18.46 -0.83
N ARG A 61 -6.33 -18.39 -0.10
CA ARG A 61 -7.38 -19.43 -0.16
C ARG A 61 -8.19 -19.38 -1.45
N TYR A 62 -8.19 -18.22 -2.11
CA TYR A 62 -9.01 -17.96 -3.31
C TYR A 62 -8.19 -17.48 -4.49
N THR A 63 -6.85 -17.38 -4.34
CA THR A 63 -5.99 -16.86 -5.41
C THR A 63 -4.68 -17.61 -5.51
N ASP A 64 -4.29 -17.94 -6.73
CA ASP A 64 -2.93 -18.37 -7.07
C ASP A 64 -2.19 -17.20 -7.70
N VAL A 65 -0.98 -16.94 -7.22
CA VAL A 65 -0.07 -15.94 -7.77
C VAL A 65 1.22 -16.65 -8.18
N THR A 66 1.61 -16.51 -9.45
CA THR A 66 2.83 -17.10 -10.00
C THR A 66 3.63 -16.07 -10.79
N GLY A 67 4.87 -16.39 -11.14
CA GLY A 67 5.82 -15.46 -11.75
C GLY A 67 6.82 -14.95 -10.72
N GLN A 68 7.42 -13.80 -10.99
CA GLN A 68 8.36 -13.13 -10.09
C GLN A 68 8.07 -11.64 -10.02
N ALA A 69 8.36 -11.04 -8.87
CA ALA A 69 8.29 -9.60 -8.64
C ALA A 69 9.49 -9.16 -7.81
N LEU A 70 10.58 -8.82 -8.50
CA LEU A 70 11.84 -8.47 -7.88
C LEU A 70 11.85 -6.98 -7.49
N TYR A 71 11.99 -6.71 -6.20
CA TYR A 71 12.33 -5.41 -5.65
C TYR A 71 13.82 -5.41 -5.28
N GLY A 72 14.62 -4.76 -6.09
CA GLY A 72 16.06 -4.95 -6.04
C GLY A 72 16.47 -6.39 -6.35
N ASP A 73 16.94 -7.12 -5.32
CA ASP A 73 17.34 -8.55 -5.41
C ASP A 73 16.34 -9.49 -4.74
N GLU A 74 15.29 -8.96 -4.10
CA GLU A 74 14.34 -9.74 -3.32
C GLU A 74 13.04 -9.96 -4.10
N ASP A 75 12.58 -11.20 -4.20
CA ASP A 75 11.29 -11.51 -4.81
C ASP A 75 10.15 -11.29 -3.79
N LEU A 76 9.36 -10.25 -4.00
CA LEU A 76 8.22 -9.88 -3.14
C LEU A 76 7.20 -11.00 -2.95
N LEU A 77 7.08 -11.90 -3.94
CA LEU A 77 6.12 -13.00 -3.89
C LEU A 77 6.57 -14.10 -2.90
N THR A 78 7.89 -14.21 -2.65
CA THR A 78 8.49 -15.31 -1.88
C THR A 78 9.16 -14.89 -0.58
N VAL A 79 9.48 -13.59 -0.38
CA VAL A 79 10.06 -13.10 0.88
C VAL A 79 9.24 -13.55 2.09
N ASN A 80 9.89 -13.82 3.21
CA ASN A 80 9.19 -14.20 4.43
C ASN A 80 8.32 -13.08 5.00
N ALA A 81 7.38 -13.43 5.88
CA ALA A 81 6.42 -12.48 6.43
C ALA A 81 7.08 -11.32 7.20
N ALA A 82 8.18 -11.57 7.89
CA ALA A 82 8.91 -10.54 8.65
C ALA A 82 9.54 -9.51 7.70
N ARG A 83 10.18 -9.96 6.61
CA ARG A 83 10.76 -9.06 5.60
C ARG A 83 9.66 -8.29 4.86
N LEU A 84 8.57 -8.95 4.48
CA LEU A 84 7.42 -8.28 3.85
C LEU A 84 6.84 -7.18 4.75
N SER A 85 6.71 -7.45 6.05
CA SER A 85 6.27 -6.44 7.02
C SER A 85 7.24 -5.26 7.13
N ALA A 86 8.55 -5.52 7.06
CA ALA A 86 9.57 -4.48 7.08
C ALA A 86 9.56 -3.60 5.81
N LEU A 87 9.26 -4.19 4.64
CA LEU A 87 9.15 -3.47 3.36
C LEU A 87 7.91 -2.57 3.30
N ARG A 88 6.78 -3.08 3.79
CA ARG A 88 5.52 -2.31 3.78
C ARG A 88 5.67 -1.04 4.60
N TRP A 89 5.16 0.05 4.09
CA TRP A 89 5.23 1.41 4.60
C TRP A 89 6.62 2.08 4.52
N LYS A 90 7.72 1.34 4.72
CA LYS A 90 9.08 1.90 4.67
C LYS A 90 9.62 2.05 3.26
N GLU A 91 9.41 1.05 2.42
CA GLU A 91 9.98 0.99 1.07
C GLU A 91 8.89 0.91 0.00
N ILE A 92 7.74 0.32 0.35
CA ILE A 92 6.60 0.17 -0.57
C ILE A 92 5.32 0.57 0.17
N ALA A 93 4.59 1.53 -0.38
CA ALA A 93 3.29 1.94 0.13
C ALA A 93 2.23 1.93 -0.98
N VAL A 94 0.95 1.88 -0.58
CA VAL A 94 -0.18 1.91 -1.50
C VAL A 94 -1.21 2.92 -1.05
N VAL A 95 -1.75 3.67 -2.02
CA VAL A 95 -2.93 4.51 -1.83
C VAL A 95 -4.07 3.93 -2.66
N PHE A 96 -5.11 3.46 -1.99
CA PHE A 96 -6.28 2.90 -2.67
C PHE A 96 -7.21 3.99 -3.18
N GLN A 97 -7.82 3.77 -4.35
CA GLN A 97 -8.81 4.68 -4.94
C GLN A 97 -10.03 4.90 -4.03
N LYS A 98 -10.48 3.86 -3.32
CA LYS A 98 -11.56 3.90 -2.33
C LYS A 98 -11.01 3.99 -0.90
N SER A 99 -10.14 4.97 -0.63
CA SER A 99 -9.54 5.20 0.69
C SER A 99 -10.55 5.53 1.80
N MET A 100 -11.82 5.76 1.45
CA MET A 100 -12.88 6.09 2.43
C MET A 100 -13.14 4.97 3.45
N ASN A 101 -12.83 3.71 3.10
CA ASN A 101 -13.03 2.54 3.96
C ASN A 101 -11.69 1.99 4.53
N SER A 102 -10.55 2.61 4.24
CA SER A 102 -9.24 2.16 4.73
C SER A 102 -8.93 2.63 6.15
N LEU A 103 -9.63 3.66 6.63
CA LEU A 103 -9.46 4.19 7.98
C LEU A 103 -10.37 3.44 8.95
N SER A 104 -9.83 3.03 10.10
CA SER A 104 -10.59 2.42 11.18
C SER A 104 -11.61 3.42 11.76
N PRO A 105 -12.92 3.13 11.71
CA PRO A 105 -13.94 4.09 12.14
C PRO A 105 -13.96 4.34 13.64
N VAL A 106 -13.36 3.43 14.42
CA VAL A 106 -13.39 3.44 15.90
C VAL A 106 -12.14 4.03 16.54
N HIS A 107 -11.11 4.34 15.72
CA HIS A 107 -9.87 4.96 16.21
C HIS A 107 -9.71 6.37 15.67
N ARG A 108 -9.13 7.27 16.47
CA ARG A 108 -8.75 8.59 16.00
C ARG A 108 -7.69 8.50 14.91
N ILE A 109 -7.63 9.50 14.06
CA ILE A 109 -6.63 9.54 12.97
C ILE A 109 -5.22 9.41 13.54
N GLY A 110 -4.87 10.17 14.57
CA GLY A 110 -3.55 10.12 15.18
C GLY A 110 -3.17 8.74 15.73
N GLU A 111 -4.12 8.02 16.32
CA GLU A 111 -3.88 6.66 16.85
C GLU A 111 -3.49 5.70 15.71
N GLN A 112 -4.16 5.79 14.57
CA GLN A 112 -3.85 4.95 13.40
C GLN A 112 -2.46 5.24 12.84
N PHE A 113 -2.03 6.50 12.84
CA PHE A 113 -0.66 6.87 12.49
C PHE A 113 0.36 6.34 13.51
N GLU A 114 0.05 6.44 14.80
CA GLU A 114 0.90 5.90 15.89
C GLU A 114 1.09 4.39 15.73
N ASP A 115 0.02 3.65 15.44
CA ASP A 115 0.07 2.20 15.26
C ASP A 115 0.98 1.81 14.09
N ILE A 116 0.82 2.46 12.93
CA ILE A 116 1.69 2.22 11.76
C ILE A 116 3.15 2.54 12.11
N TYR A 117 3.40 3.69 12.77
CA TYR A 117 4.75 4.09 13.11
C TYR A 117 5.43 3.09 14.05
N ARG A 118 4.70 2.61 15.06
CA ARG A 118 5.22 1.68 16.07
C ARG A 118 5.47 0.27 15.54
N VAL A 119 4.86 -0.13 14.44
CA VAL A 119 5.23 -1.40 13.75
C VAL A 119 6.71 -1.42 13.39
N HIS A 120 7.24 -0.26 12.96
CA HIS A 120 8.64 -0.13 12.52
C HIS A 120 9.56 0.45 13.60
N GLU A 121 9.04 1.30 14.47
CA GLU A 121 9.77 2.01 15.52
C GLU A 121 9.03 1.89 16.86
N PRO A 122 9.07 0.71 17.53
CA PRO A 122 8.25 0.41 18.71
C PRO A 122 8.50 1.33 19.92
N LYS A 123 9.69 1.94 19.98
CA LYS A 123 10.12 2.81 21.09
C LYS A 123 9.90 4.31 20.81
N ALA A 124 9.31 4.65 19.65
CA ALA A 124 9.13 6.05 19.29
C ALA A 124 8.19 6.78 20.26
N ASP A 125 8.61 7.98 20.70
CA ASP A 125 7.81 8.83 21.57
C ASP A 125 6.58 9.38 20.84
N LYS A 126 5.46 9.43 21.52
CA LYS A 126 4.19 9.91 20.99
C LYS A 126 4.28 11.37 20.48
N LYS A 127 5.00 12.24 21.20
CA LYS A 127 5.18 13.64 20.78
C LYS A 127 5.96 13.74 19.48
N PHE A 128 6.98 12.89 19.33
CA PHE A 128 7.76 12.82 18.10
C PHE A 128 6.89 12.37 16.92
N ILE A 129 6.11 11.30 17.11
CA ILE A 129 5.19 10.78 16.06
C ILE A 129 4.19 11.86 15.67
N ARG A 130 3.57 12.54 16.65
CA ARG A 130 2.61 13.63 16.38
C ARG A 130 3.25 14.75 15.55
N ALA A 131 4.42 15.23 15.94
CA ALA A 131 5.12 16.28 15.20
C ALA A 131 5.48 15.86 13.77
N HIS A 132 5.83 14.57 13.56
CA HIS A 132 6.08 14.00 12.24
C HIS A 132 4.80 13.98 11.40
N VAL A 133 3.70 13.48 11.95
CA VAL A 133 2.39 13.43 11.28
C VAL A 133 1.88 14.83 10.93
N GLU A 134 2.06 15.82 11.78
CA GLU A 134 1.67 17.21 11.48
C GLU A 134 2.44 17.78 10.27
N LYS A 135 3.71 17.38 10.08
CA LYS A 135 4.47 17.73 8.86
C LYS A 135 3.88 17.06 7.62
N LEU A 136 3.52 15.78 7.72
CA LEU A 136 2.85 15.06 6.62
C LEU A 136 1.49 15.70 6.30
N PHE A 137 0.72 16.11 7.31
CA PHE A 137 -0.54 16.82 7.10
C PHE A 137 -0.33 18.13 6.35
N ALA A 138 0.71 18.89 6.67
CA ALA A 138 1.04 20.10 5.93
C ALA A 138 1.33 19.82 4.44
N MET A 139 2.04 18.74 4.14
CA MET A 139 2.34 18.33 2.75
C MET A 139 1.07 18.02 1.93
N VAL A 140 0.04 17.49 2.58
CA VAL A 140 -1.24 17.15 1.92
C VAL A 140 -2.35 18.17 2.19
N ASN A 141 -2.01 19.35 2.73
CA ASN A 141 -2.95 20.44 2.99
C ASN A 141 -4.08 20.04 3.98
N LEU A 142 -3.71 19.37 5.07
CA LEU A 142 -4.58 19.08 6.22
C LEU A 142 -4.17 19.90 7.43
N ALA A 143 -5.15 20.35 8.19
CA ALA A 143 -4.90 21.08 9.45
C ALA A 143 -4.41 20.09 10.55
N PRO A 144 -3.51 20.52 11.47
CA PRO A 144 -3.02 19.67 12.57
C PRO A 144 -4.12 19.05 13.43
N ARG A 145 -5.24 19.74 13.62
CA ARG A 145 -6.41 19.27 14.39
C ARG A 145 -6.98 17.95 13.89
N VAL A 146 -6.73 17.59 12.61
CA VAL A 146 -7.18 16.32 12.01
C VAL A 146 -6.65 15.13 12.78
N TYR A 147 -5.50 15.26 13.43
CA TYR A 147 -4.90 14.22 14.26
C TYR A 147 -5.85 13.70 15.36
N ASP A 148 -6.64 14.61 15.95
CA ASP A 148 -7.50 14.31 17.09
C ASP A 148 -8.94 13.93 16.67
N LEU A 149 -9.25 13.94 15.36
CA LEU A 149 -10.57 13.62 14.82
C LEU A 149 -10.71 12.12 14.50
N TYR A 150 -11.97 11.68 14.43
CA TYR A 150 -12.35 10.37 13.90
C TYR A 150 -12.59 10.43 12.40
N PRO A 151 -12.48 9.28 11.67
CA PRO A 151 -12.74 9.26 10.23
C PRO A 151 -14.12 9.80 9.80
N HIS A 152 -15.17 9.59 10.61
CA HIS A 152 -16.52 10.06 10.31
C HIS A 152 -16.67 11.59 10.41
N GLU A 153 -15.76 12.27 11.11
CA GLU A 153 -15.71 13.74 11.20
C GLU A 153 -15.01 14.38 9.99
N LEU A 154 -14.38 13.56 9.11
CA LEU A 154 -13.66 14.03 7.94
C LEU A 154 -14.55 14.02 6.69
N SER A 155 -14.40 15.03 5.83
CA SER A 155 -14.94 14.99 4.48
C SER A 155 -14.26 13.90 3.64
N GLY A 156 -14.86 13.50 2.50
CA GLY A 156 -14.26 12.52 1.59
C GLY A 156 -12.86 12.92 1.12
N GLY A 157 -12.66 14.19 0.74
CA GLY A 157 -11.35 14.71 0.35
C GLY A 157 -10.34 14.73 1.49
N MET A 158 -10.77 15.01 2.73
CA MET A 158 -9.88 14.92 3.90
C MET A 158 -9.47 13.47 4.16
N ARG A 159 -10.39 12.51 4.10
CA ARG A 159 -10.06 11.07 4.24
C ARG A 159 -9.05 10.61 3.20
N GLN A 160 -9.22 11.01 1.94
CA GLN A 160 -8.26 10.69 0.89
C GLN A 160 -6.88 11.27 1.16
N ARG A 161 -6.80 12.54 1.55
CA ARG A 161 -5.54 13.20 1.91
C ARG A 161 -4.89 12.57 3.13
N THR A 162 -5.68 12.16 4.12
CA THR A 162 -5.20 11.39 5.28
C THR A 162 -4.56 10.06 4.84
N SER A 163 -5.20 9.33 3.92
CA SER A 163 -4.63 8.08 3.39
C SER A 163 -3.33 8.31 2.60
N ILE A 164 -3.22 9.41 1.87
CA ILE A 164 -1.98 9.80 1.18
C ILE A 164 -0.88 10.12 2.22
N ALA A 165 -1.20 10.94 3.24
CA ALA A 165 -0.26 11.23 4.33
C ALA A 165 0.21 9.96 5.05
N MET A 166 -0.69 9.01 5.26
CA MET A 166 -0.36 7.70 5.82
C MET A 166 0.64 6.94 4.95
N ALA A 167 0.42 6.89 3.65
CA ALA A 167 1.33 6.23 2.71
C ALA A 167 2.73 6.88 2.70
N LEU A 168 2.81 8.17 2.93
CA LEU A 168 4.07 8.93 2.99
C LEU A 168 4.80 8.84 4.33
N MET A 169 4.31 8.05 5.30
CA MET A 169 4.80 7.99 6.68
C MET A 169 6.32 7.83 6.80
N PHE A 170 6.91 6.99 5.96
CA PHE A 170 8.34 6.67 5.98
C PHE A 170 9.05 7.09 4.67
N HIS A 171 8.41 7.89 3.83
CA HIS A 171 8.92 8.32 2.51
C HIS A 171 9.33 7.14 1.62
N PRO A 172 8.40 6.21 1.35
CA PRO A 172 8.67 5.00 0.57
C PRO A 172 9.05 5.31 -0.88
#